data_c8eeaba113962f0d9262046244bff12d
#
_entry.id   c8eeaba113962f0d9262046244bff12d
#
_cell.length_a   1.000
_cell.length_b   1.000
_cell.length_c   1.000
_cell.angle_alpha   90.00
_cell.angle_beta   90.00
_cell.angle_gamma   90.00
#
_symmetry.space_group_name_H-M   'P 1'
#
loop_
_entity.id
_entity.type
_entity.pdbx_description
1 polymer ?
#
loop_
_entity_poly.entity_id
_entity_poly.type
_entity_poly.pdbx_seq_one_letter_code
_entity_poly.pdbx_strand_id
1 'polypeptide(L)'
;MKYIGFILLAVVAVIILLLLIAVLRTLLMPSKTSTYVADEPEEEALALAEKLSKMIQYDTTSYANVAEVEKFLGFHKVLEELFPLVHEKLEKTEIDGNLLFYWKGKSSEKPILLMSHQDVVPAEGEWIHAPFSGDIAEGKVWGRGASDTKCSVMAFFQAVEELLAEGFVPPTDVYLASSCTEEWGGDGAPKIVAELQRRGIELFLVCDEGGAIITEPIGGIHGNFAMVGVFEKGKADVKFTARSNGGHASAPSKGTPIARLSAFVNEVETHSPFRKKLLPEVSAMFTELAPYARFGMKLVFGNVWLFGPVLKAVMPAISAQAGAMLKTTIAFTVQKGSDAYNVLPQEAYVGANMRFIPHQGEKESLEIIKKVAGKYGLETEVLHANDYTPPVDIHGEAFHLVEQTIADTFPGLPSSPYVMTGATDAQFYQPICKNCIRFAPVVYGPEQMKGMHGLNENIEYNCLPGAVRFYKNLIRAEK
;
A
#
# COMPACT_ATOMS: atom_id res chain seq x y z
N MET A 1 51.48 22.05 -3.18
CA MET A 1 50.52 22.65 -4.12
C MET A 1 50.38 21.91 -5.45
N LYS A 2 51.44 21.54 -6.18
CA LYS A 2 51.33 20.80 -7.46
C LYS A 2 50.57 19.48 -7.38
N TYR A 3 50.81 18.63 -6.36
CA TYR A 3 50.13 17.35 -6.19
C TYR A 3 48.61 17.53 -5.91
N ILE A 4 48.19 18.56 -5.18
CA ILE A 4 46.77 18.84 -4.92
C ILE A 4 46.07 19.21 -6.23
N GLY A 5 46.76 20.01 -7.10
CA GLY A 5 46.23 20.35 -8.43
C GLY A 5 46.04 19.11 -9.33
N PHE A 6 47.00 18.17 -9.33
CA PHE A 6 46.88 16.93 -10.08
C PHE A 6 45.75 16.03 -9.56
N ILE A 7 45.57 15.92 -8.23
CA ILE A 7 44.47 15.16 -7.63
C ILE A 7 43.14 15.76 -8.00
N LEU A 8 43.01 17.08 -7.92
CA LEU A 8 41.77 17.77 -8.28
C LEU A 8 41.41 17.57 -9.78
N LEU A 9 42.43 17.69 -10.66
CA LEU A 9 42.24 17.45 -12.09
C LEU A 9 41.82 15.99 -12.39
N ALA A 10 42.41 15.02 -11.71
CA ALA A 10 42.06 13.61 -11.83
C ALA A 10 40.59 13.36 -11.37
N VAL A 11 40.20 13.93 -10.24
CA VAL A 11 38.81 13.82 -9.74
C VAL A 11 37.81 14.41 -10.74
N VAL A 12 38.10 15.61 -11.28
CA VAL A 12 37.25 16.25 -12.30
C VAL A 12 37.17 15.38 -13.56
N ALA A 13 38.29 14.84 -14.04
CA ALA A 13 38.31 13.95 -15.20
C ALA A 13 37.47 12.67 -14.97
N VAL A 14 37.53 12.06 -13.78
CA VAL A 14 36.69 10.92 -13.42
C VAL A 14 35.21 11.29 -13.42
N ILE A 15 34.84 12.44 -12.84
CA ILE A 15 33.45 12.90 -12.83
C ILE A 15 32.93 13.09 -14.26
N ILE A 16 33.72 13.75 -15.13
CA ILE A 16 33.35 13.94 -16.54
C ILE A 16 33.18 12.60 -17.23
N LEU A 17 34.08 11.66 -17.02
CA LEU A 17 33.97 10.32 -17.61
C LEU A 17 32.69 9.60 -17.15
N LEU A 18 32.36 9.62 -15.85
CA LEU A 18 31.15 9.02 -15.31
C LEU A 18 29.89 9.66 -15.90
N LEU A 19 29.87 10.97 -16.06
CA LEU A 19 28.76 11.70 -16.71
C LEU A 19 28.64 11.33 -18.19
N LEU A 20 29.74 11.21 -18.92
CA LEU A 20 29.74 10.75 -20.31
C LEU A 20 29.19 9.33 -20.45
N ILE A 21 29.58 8.42 -19.53
CA ILE A 21 29.05 7.06 -19.48
C ILE A 21 27.53 7.09 -19.23
N ALA A 22 27.07 7.90 -18.27
CA ALA A 22 25.65 8.03 -17.96
C ALA A 22 24.86 8.58 -19.14
N VAL A 23 25.36 9.61 -19.83
CA VAL A 23 24.73 10.16 -21.05
C VAL A 23 24.69 9.10 -22.17
N LEU A 24 25.80 8.40 -22.43
CA LEU A 24 25.85 7.35 -23.45
C LEU A 24 24.84 6.23 -23.16
N ARG A 25 24.79 5.73 -21.93
CA ARG A 25 23.80 4.73 -21.51
C ARG A 25 22.37 5.23 -21.73
N THR A 26 22.11 6.50 -21.42
CA THR A 26 20.79 7.11 -21.60
C THR A 26 20.41 7.24 -23.08
N LEU A 27 21.35 7.58 -23.94
CA LEU A 27 21.14 7.65 -25.40
C LEU A 27 20.89 6.25 -26.02
N LEU A 28 21.56 5.23 -25.49
CA LEU A 28 21.39 3.84 -25.93
C LEU A 28 20.13 3.18 -25.36
N MET A 29 19.57 3.71 -24.28
CA MET A 29 18.33 3.21 -23.69
C MET A 29 17.13 3.52 -24.60
N PRO A 30 16.31 2.52 -25.00
CA PRO A 30 15.14 2.76 -25.81
C PRO A 30 14.17 3.73 -25.13
N SER A 31 13.53 4.60 -25.90
CA SER A 31 12.39 5.37 -25.41
C SER A 31 11.12 4.56 -25.65
N LYS A 32 10.33 4.38 -24.62
CA LYS A 32 9.07 3.64 -24.65
C LYS A 32 7.91 4.54 -24.27
N THR A 33 6.71 4.12 -24.61
CA THR A 33 5.45 4.77 -24.22
C THR A 33 4.53 3.69 -23.66
N SER A 34 3.87 3.95 -22.57
CA SER A 34 2.75 3.12 -22.12
C SER A 34 1.58 3.34 -23.09
N THR A 35 1.09 2.26 -23.67
CA THR A 35 0.00 2.32 -24.68
C THR A 35 -1.30 1.70 -24.15
N TYR A 36 -1.27 1.13 -22.95
CA TYR A 36 -2.45 0.53 -22.37
C TYR A 36 -3.48 1.58 -21.97
N VAL A 37 -4.70 1.37 -22.41
CA VAL A 37 -5.91 2.08 -22.00
C VAL A 37 -6.95 1.02 -21.65
N ALA A 38 -7.67 1.19 -20.58
CA ALA A 38 -8.82 0.34 -20.27
C ALA A 38 -9.96 0.71 -21.23
N ASP A 39 -10.17 -0.11 -22.24
CA ASP A 39 -11.19 0.06 -23.29
C ASP A 39 -11.86 -1.31 -23.54
N GLU A 40 -12.54 -1.78 -22.52
CA GLU A 40 -13.23 -3.07 -22.53
C GLU A 40 -14.67 -2.92 -23.08
N PRO A 41 -15.29 -4.01 -23.60
CA PRO A 41 -16.65 -3.96 -24.11
C PRO A 41 -17.63 -3.42 -23.04
N GLU A 42 -18.41 -2.39 -23.39
CA GLU A 42 -19.29 -1.69 -22.46
C GLU A 42 -20.33 -2.64 -21.81
N GLU A 43 -20.84 -3.61 -22.56
CA GLU A 43 -21.81 -4.58 -22.06
C GLU A 43 -21.22 -5.46 -20.93
N GLU A 44 -19.99 -5.96 -21.12
CA GLU A 44 -19.29 -6.77 -20.11
C GLU A 44 -18.94 -5.92 -18.87
N ALA A 45 -18.40 -4.73 -19.10
CA ALA A 45 -18.04 -3.80 -18.05
C ALA A 45 -19.25 -3.36 -17.22
N LEU A 46 -20.39 -3.11 -17.86
CA LEU A 46 -21.63 -2.72 -17.19
C LEU A 46 -22.20 -3.88 -16.35
N ALA A 47 -22.17 -5.11 -16.85
CA ALA A 47 -22.60 -6.28 -16.08
C ALA A 47 -21.78 -6.46 -14.78
N LEU A 48 -20.47 -6.20 -14.81
CA LEU A 48 -19.62 -6.21 -13.63
C LEU A 48 -19.89 -5.00 -12.72
N ALA A 49 -20.14 -3.83 -13.30
CA ALA A 49 -20.53 -2.64 -12.56
C ALA A 49 -21.82 -2.85 -11.76
N GLU A 50 -22.81 -3.55 -12.32
CA GLU A 50 -24.06 -3.89 -11.63
C GLU A 50 -23.81 -4.81 -10.42
N LYS A 51 -22.87 -5.76 -10.52
CA LYS A 51 -22.47 -6.60 -9.38
C LYS A 51 -21.78 -5.78 -8.30
N LEU A 52 -20.81 -4.95 -8.69
CA LEU A 52 -20.12 -4.07 -7.75
C LEU A 52 -21.07 -3.09 -7.09
N SER A 53 -22.01 -2.51 -7.85
CA SER A 53 -23.08 -1.64 -7.31
C SER A 53 -23.86 -2.31 -6.18
N LYS A 54 -24.31 -3.56 -6.37
CA LYS A 54 -25.00 -4.32 -5.32
C LYS A 54 -24.13 -4.55 -4.09
N MET A 55 -22.84 -4.79 -4.26
CA MET A 55 -21.91 -4.93 -3.14
C MET A 55 -21.73 -3.60 -2.38
N ILE A 56 -21.67 -2.47 -3.09
CA ILE A 56 -21.55 -1.14 -2.49
C ILE A 56 -22.81 -0.76 -1.72
N GLN A 57 -24.00 -1.10 -2.23
CA GLN A 57 -25.29 -0.83 -1.57
C GLN A 57 -25.39 -1.48 -0.19
N TYR A 58 -24.59 -2.46 0.12
CA TYR A 58 -24.51 -3.04 1.44
C TYR A 58 -23.43 -2.33 2.28
N ASP A 59 -23.85 -1.63 3.33
CA ASP A 59 -22.94 -0.91 4.25
C ASP A 59 -22.12 -1.90 5.08
N THR A 60 -20.82 -1.94 4.81
CA THR A 60 -19.83 -2.74 5.54
C THR A 60 -18.85 -1.86 6.34
N THR A 61 -19.27 -0.67 6.75
CA THR A 61 -18.43 0.21 7.58
C THR A 61 -18.00 -0.51 8.86
N SER A 62 -16.69 -0.53 9.11
CA SER A 62 -16.09 -1.10 10.31
C SER A 62 -15.57 -0.02 11.25
N TYR A 63 -15.49 -0.34 12.54
CA TYR A 63 -15.01 0.56 13.57
C TYR A 63 -14.06 -0.18 14.51
N ALA A 64 -13.01 0.50 14.96
CA ALA A 64 -12.08 -0.05 15.94
C ALA A 64 -12.80 -0.49 17.22
N ASN A 65 -12.50 -1.71 17.66
CA ASN A 65 -13.03 -2.31 18.88
C ASN A 65 -14.57 -2.56 18.88
N VAL A 66 -15.20 -2.58 17.70
CA VAL A 66 -16.62 -2.91 17.56
C VAL A 66 -16.74 -4.17 16.70
N ALA A 67 -17.18 -5.26 17.31
CA ALA A 67 -17.44 -6.51 16.59
C ALA A 67 -18.86 -6.49 16.02
N GLU A 68 -19.00 -6.26 14.72
CA GLU A 68 -20.28 -6.26 14.01
C GLU A 68 -20.40 -7.47 13.07
N VAL A 69 -20.15 -8.68 13.59
CA VAL A 69 -20.13 -9.92 12.81
C VAL A 69 -21.42 -10.09 11.96
N GLU A 70 -22.59 -9.81 12.53
CA GLU A 70 -23.87 -9.95 11.83
C GLU A 70 -23.97 -9.08 10.56
N LYS A 71 -23.35 -7.91 10.55
CA LYS A 71 -23.26 -7.04 9.38
C LYS A 71 -22.55 -7.77 8.23
N PHE A 72 -21.41 -8.37 8.52
CA PHE A 72 -20.63 -9.09 7.51
C PHE A 72 -21.29 -10.39 7.08
N LEU A 73 -21.95 -11.12 7.97
CA LEU A 73 -22.79 -12.28 7.61
C LEU A 73 -23.92 -11.89 6.64
N GLY A 74 -24.48 -10.69 6.79
CA GLY A 74 -25.43 -10.14 5.84
C GLY A 74 -24.80 -9.85 4.47
N PHE A 75 -23.60 -9.29 4.43
CA PHE A 75 -22.87 -9.04 3.19
C PHE A 75 -22.48 -10.35 2.48
N HIS A 76 -22.15 -11.42 3.24
CA HIS A 76 -21.84 -12.73 2.66
C HIS A 76 -23.02 -13.33 1.89
N LYS A 77 -24.27 -12.99 2.25
CA LYS A 77 -25.46 -13.41 1.46
C LYS A 77 -25.51 -12.69 0.12
N VAL A 78 -25.08 -11.40 0.07
CA VAL A 78 -24.97 -10.68 -1.20
C VAL A 78 -23.92 -11.34 -2.10
N LEU A 79 -22.77 -11.75 -1.53
CA LEU A 79 -21.74 -12.46 -2.28
C LEU A 79 -22.26 -13.83 -2.78
N GLU A 80 -23.02 -14.56 -1.96
CA GLU A 80 -23.62 -15.85 -2.34
C GLU A 80 -24.63 -15.70 -3.50
N GLU A 81 -25.44 -14.64 -3.49
CA GLU A 81 -26.38 -14.33 -4.59
C GLU A 81 -25.65 -13.96 -5.88
N LEU A 82 -24.53 -13.23 -5.80
CA LEU A 82 -23.76 -12.76 -6.95
C LEU A 82 -22.83 -13.82 -7.54
N PHE A 83 -22.35 -14.75 -6.71
CA PHE A 83 -21.34 -15.77 -7.05
C PHE A 83 -21.73 -17.14 -6.53
N PRO A 84 -22.85 -17.72 -7.02
CA PRO A 84 -23.43 -18.96 -6.49
C PRO A 84 -22.51 -20.18 -6.67
N LEU A 85 -21.76 -20.28 -7.77
CA LEU A 85 -20.86 -21.41 -8.00
C LEU A 85 -19.66 -21.42 -7.04
N VAL A 86 -19.14 -20.25 -6.69
CA VAL A 86 -18.08 -20.13 -5.68
C VAL A 86 -18.58 -20.71 -4.36
N HIS A 87 -19.79 -20.37 -3.94
CA HIS A 87 -20.37 -20.83 -2.68
C HIS A 87 -20.82 -22.30 -2.72
N GLU A 88 -21.23 -22.82 -3.88
CA GLU A 88 -21.63 -24.21 -4.07
C GLU A 88 -20.45 -25.17 -4.18
N LYS A 89 -19.37 -24.76 -4.89
CA LYS A 89 -18.29 -25.67 -5.32
C LYS A 89 -17.05 -25.62 -4.43
N LEU A 90 -16.80 -24.51 -3.75
CA LEU A 90 -15.61 -24.33 -2.92
C LEU A 90 -15.92 -24.65 -1.44
N GLU A 91 -14.90 -25.11 -0.72
CA GLU A 91 -15.00 -25.26 0.73
C GLU A 91 -14.95 -23.88 1.40
N LYS A 92 -16.09 -23.42 1.94
CA LYS A 92 -16.23 -22.15 2.66
C LYS A 92 -15.93 -22.36 4.14
N THR A 93 -15.10 -21.48 4.69
CA THR A 93 -14.88 -21.34 6.14
C THR A 93 -15.15 -19.88 6.50
N GLU A 94 -16.03 -19.67 7.48
CA GLU A 94 -16.40 -18.37 7.99
C GLU A 94 -15.83 -18.21 9.41
N ILE A 95 -15.11 -17.12 9.65
CA ILE A 95 -14.35 -16.90 10.88
C ILE A 95 -14.67 -15.49 11.39
N ASP A 96 -15.62 -15.36 12.32
CA ASP A 96 -16.00 -14.05 12.93
C ASP A 96 -16.22 -12.95 11.89
N GLY A 97 -17.00 -13.23 10.83
CA GLY A 97 -17.27 -12.29 9.75
C GLY A 97 -16.20 -12.23 8.64
N ASN A 98 -15.12 -12.98 8.76
CA ASN A 98 -14.14 -13.12 7.70
C ASN A 98 -14.43 -14.35 6.85
N LEU A 99 -14.06 -14.31 5.57
CA LEU A 99 -14.24 -15.39 4.62
C LEU A 99 -12.91 -16.02 4.21
N LEU A 100 -12.90 -17.35 4.16
CA LEU A 100 -11.84 -18.15 3.56
C LEU A 100 -12.48 -19.25 2.71
N PHE A 101 -12.19 -19.27 1.41
CA PHE A 101 -12.60 -20.32 0.49
C PHE A 101 -11.38 -21.13 0.06
N TYR A 102 -11.55 -22.43 -0.08
CA TYR A 102 -10.55 -23.33 -0.61
C TYR A 102 -11.05 -24.01 -1.88
N TRP A 103 -10.29 -23.84 -2.96
CA TRP A 103 -10.50 -24.49 -4.25
C TRP A 103 -9.37 -25.48 -4.52
N LYS A 104 -9.69 -26.76 -4.45
CA LYS A 104 -8.73 -27.84 -4.67
C LYS A 104 -8.23 -27.84 -6.12
N GLY A 105 -6.91 -27.78 -6.27
CA GLY A 105 -6.21 -27.90 -7.53
C GLY A 105 -5.81 -29.34 -7.87
N LYS A 106 -5.09 -29.48 -8.99
CA LYS A 106 -4.46 -30.75 -9.41
C LYS A 106 -3.28 -31.12 -8.50
N SER A 107 -2.62 -30.13 -7.91
CA SER A 107 -1.51 -30.26 -6.96
C SER A 107 -1.72 -29.34 -5.78
N SER A 108 -1.19 -29.72 -4.61
CA SER A 108 -1.11 -28.85 -3.43
C SER A 108 0.26 -28.16 -3.31
N GLU A 109 1.15 -28.33 -4.31
CA GLU A 109 2.40 -27.59 -4.37
C GLU A 109 2.16 -26.15 -4.83
N LYS A 110 2.90 -25.19 -4.26
CA LYS A 110 2.82 -23.77 -4.59
C LYS A 110 1.39 -23.19 -4.58
N PRO A 111 0.60 -23.37 -3.51
CA PRO A 111 -0.75 -22.81 -3.44
C PRO A 111 -0.72 -21.29 -3.43
N ILE A 112 -1.75 -20.67 -4.01
CA ILE A 112 -1.91 -19.22 -4.03
C ILE A 112 -3.12 -18.78 -3.21
N LEU A 113 -3.04 -17.57 -2.68
CA LEU A 113 -4.15 -16.91 -2.00
C LEU A 113 -4.40 -15.55 -2.66
N LEU A 114 -5.64 -15.34 -3.09
CA LEU A 114 -6.16 -14.06 -3.56
C LEU A 114 -6.95 -13.44 -2.41
N MET A 115 -6.65 -12.21 -2.06
CA MET A 115 -7.36 -11.56 -0.97
C MET A 115 -7.65 -10.09 -1.25
N SER A 116 -8.63 -9.59 -0.52
CA SER A 116 -8.97 -8.19 -0.40
C SER A 116 -9.98 -8.05 0.74
N HIS A 117 -9.99 -6.92 1.43
CA HIS A 117 -10.92 -6.72 2.54
C HIS A 117 -12.34 -6.38 2.05
N GLN A 118 -13.32 -6.60 2.91
CA GLN A 118 -14.72 -6.33 2.64
C GLN A 118 -15.29 -5.16 3.45
N ASP A 119 -14.59 -4.76 4.51
CA ASP A 119 -14.94 -3.59 5.29
C ASP A 119 -14.55 -2.29 4.58
N VAL A 120 -15.09 -1.20 5.05
CA VAL A 120 -14.86 0.15 4.51
C VAL A 120 -14.78 1.16 5.65
N VAL A 121 -14.04 2.27 5.45
CA VAL A 121 -14.03 3.39 6.40
C VAL A 121 -15.36 4.13 6.44
N PRO A 122 -15.69 4.86 7.54
CA PRO A 122 -16.87 5.72 7.62
C PRO A 122 -16.95 6.72 6.46
N ALA A 123 -18.17 6.98 6.01
CA ALA A 123 -18.48 7.89 4.92
C ALA A 123 -19.17 9.16 5.45
N GLU A 124 -18.37 10.08 5.98
CA GLU A 124 -18.84 11.37 6.49
C GLU A 124 -18.80 12.46 5.41
N GLY A 125 -19.55 13.54 5.60
CA GLY A 125 -19.53 14.72 4.74
C GLY A 125 -20.60 14.71 3.63
N GLU A 126 -20.50 15.66 2.69
CA GLU A 126 -21.45 15.82 1.58
C GLU A 126 -20.91 15.12 0.33
N TRP A 127 -21.65 14.16 -0.18
CA TRP A 127 -21.31 13.36 -1.35
C TRP A 127 -22.16 13.76 -2.56
N ILE A 128 -21.59 13.71 -3.78
CA ILE A 128 -22.31 13.89 -5.05
C ILE A 128 -23.28 12.75 -5.27
N HIS A 129 -22.84 11.52 -5.07
CA HIS A 129 -23.65 10.31 -5.02
C HIS A 129 -23.62 9.76 -3.60
N ALA A 130 -24.76 9.35 -3.05
CA ALA A 130 -24.79 8.83 -1.67
C ALA A 130 -23.78 7.68 -1.49
N PRO A 131 -23.03 7.62 -0.37
CA PRO A 131 -21.88 6.72 -0.21
C PRO A 131 -22.20 5.23 -0.36
N PHE A 132 -23.46 4.83 -0.15
CA PHE A 132 -23.93 3.45 -0.32
C PHE A 132 -25.05 3.35 -1.36
N SER A 133 -25.13 4.28 -2.33
CA SER A 133 -26.09 4.17 -3.44
C SER A 133 -25.66 3.15 -4.48
N GLY A 134 -24.37 2.98 -4.70
CA GLY A 134 -23.85 2.16 -5.80
C GLY A 134 -24.23 2.70 -7.17
N ASP A 135 -24.43 4.02 -7.30
CA ASP A 135 -24.87 4.64 -8.55
C ASP A 135 -23.89 4.33 -9.68
N ILE A 136 -24.43 3.90 -10.83
CA ILE A 136 -23.68 3.71 -12.06
C ILE A 136 -23.97 4.91 -12.96
N ALA A 137 -23.02 5.84 -13.01
CA ALA A 137 -23.14 7.08 -13.75
C ALA A 137 -21.77 7.53 -14.29
N GLU A 138 -21.78 8.26 -15.40
CA GLU A 138 -20.57 8.87 -15.99
C GLU A 138 -19.43 7.90 -16.25
N GLY A 139 -19.75 6.64 -16.62
CA GLY A 139 -18.73 5.60 -16.84
C GLY A 139 -18.15 5.00 -15.56
N LYS A 140 -18.74 5.26 -14.39
CA LYS A 140 -18.22 4.90 -13.08
C LYS A 140 -19.25 4.22 -12.21
N VAL A 141 -18.78 3.45 -11.24
CA VAL A 141 -19.55 3.01 -10.06
C VAL A 141 -19.15 3.88 -8.89
N TRP A 142 -20.10 4.57 -8.29
CA TRP A 142 -19.90 5.50 -7.20
C TRP A 142 -20.29 4.88 -5.86
N GLY A 143 -19.46 5.14 -4.87
CA GLY A 143 -19.74 4.81 -3.48
C GLY A 143 -18.52 4.36 -2.69
N ARG A 144 -18.65 4.33 -1.36
CA ARG A 144 -17.61 3.88 -0.43
C ARG A 144 -17.32 2.40 -0.65
N GLY A 145 -16.04 2.06 -0.83
CA GLY A 145 -15.58 0.72 -1.17
C GLY A 145 -15.52 0.44 -2.69
N ALA A 146 -15.87 1.42 -3.54
CA ALA A 146 -15.78 1.24 -4.99
C ALA A 146 -14.33 1.03 -5.45
N SER A 147 -13.39 1.79 -4.91
CA SER A 147 -11.95 1.66 -5.16
C SER A 147 -11.27 0.85 -4.06
N ASP A 148 -11.65 1.06 -2.81
CA ASP A 148 -11.02 0.52 -1.60
C ASP A 148 -12.02 -0.34 -0.80
N THR A 149 -12.19 -1.65 -1.06
CA THR A 149 -11.61 -2.39 -2.19
C THR A 149 -12.58 -3.48 -2.66
N LYS A 150 -13.91 -3.23 -2.56
CA LYS A 150 -14.95 -4.18 -3.02
C LYS A 150 -14.81 -4.53 -4.51
N CYS A 151 -14.21 -3.63 -5.33
CA CYS A 151 -13.91 -3.94 -6.74
C CYS A 151 -12.96 -5.12 -6.89
N SER A 152 -11.96 -5.26 -6.02
CA SER A 152 -11.04 -6.39 -6.04
C SER A 152 -11.71 -7.68 -5.57
N VAL A 153 -12.52 -7.62 -4.49
CA VAL A 153 -13.34 -8.76 -4.05
C VAL A 153 -14.25 -9.23 -5.19
N MET A 154 -14.99 -8.31 -5.82
CA MET A 154 -15.84 -8.60 -6.97
C MET A 154 -15.05 -9.28 -8.09
N ALA A 155 -13.86 -8.75 -8.43
CA ALA A 155 -13.09 -9.22 -9.58
C ALA A 155 -12.55 -10.66 -9.40
N PHE A 156 -11.99 -11.00 -8.23
CA PHE A 156 -11.48 -12.36 -8.06
C PHE A 156 -12.61 -13.38 -7.80
N PHE A 157 -13.72 -12.99 -7.15
CA PHE A 157 -14.89 -13.87 -7.05
C PHE A 157 -15.49 -14.14 -8.43
N GLN A 158 -15.63 -13.11 -9.28
CA GLN A 158 -16.13 -13.26 -10.65
C GLN A 158 -15.19 -14.14 -11.50
N ALA A 159 -13.88 -13.95 -11.38
CA ALA A 159 -12.90 -14.79 -12.07
C ALA A 159 -13.06 -16.28 -11.74
N VAL A 160 -13.23 -16.59 -10.45
CA VAL A 160 -13.44 -17.96 -9.99
C VAL A 160 -14.82 -18.49 -10.40
N GLU A 161 -15.87 -17.68 -10.31
CA GLU A 161 -17.24 -18.04 -10.76
C GLU A 161 -17.23 -18.48 -12.23
N GLU A 162 -16.57 -17.71 -13.11
CA GLU A 162 -16.45 -18.01 -14.53
C GLU A 162 -15.63 -19.28 -14.79
N LEU A 163 -14.50 -19.44 -14.09
CA LEU A 163 -13.67 -20.65 -14.23
C LEU A 163 -14.41 -21.91 -13.77
N LEU A 164 -15.21 -21.81 -12.71
CA LEU A 164 -16.06 -22.90 -12.23
C LEU A 164 -17.18 -23.23 -13.25
N ALA A 165 -17.78 -22.23 -13.89
CA ALA A 165 -18.76 -22.40 -14.95
C ALA A 165 -18.16 -23.08 -16.18
N GLU A 166 -16.86 -22.81 -16.48
CA GLU A 166 -16.10 -23.49 -17.53
C GLU A 166 -15.73 -24.94 -17.14
N GLY A 167 -15.96 -25.39 -15.93
CA GLY A 167 -15.52 -26.68 -15.40
C GLY A 167 -13.99 -26.79 -15.22
N PHE A 168 -13.31 -25.64 -15.08
CA PHE A 168 -11.86 -25.58 -14.94
C PHE A 168 -11.42 -26.11 -13.58
N VAL A 169 -10.27 -26.80 -13.56
CA VAL A 169 -9.58 -27.24 -12.34
C VAL A 169 -8.21 -26.58 -12.31
N PRO A 170 -7.89 -25.78 -11.30
CA PRO A 170 -6.62 -25.06 -11.25
C PRO A 170 -5.40 -25.99 -11.17
N PRO A 171 -4.23 -25.58 -11.71
CA PRO A 171 -3.00 -26.37 -11.61
C PRO A 171 -2.57 -26.63 -10.17
N THR A 172 -2.79 -25.68 -9.29
CA THR A 172 -2.47 -25.74 -7.86
C THR A 172 -3.64 -25.27 -7.01
N ASP A 173 -3.61 -25.59 -5.71
CA ASP A 173 -4.63 -25.14 -4.77
C ASP A 173 -4.75 -23.61 -4.77
N VAL A 174 -5.99 -23.12 -4.73
CA VAL A 174 -6.31 -21.69 -4.70
C VAL A 174 -7.14 -21.40 -3.44
N TYR A 175 -6.74 -20.36 -2.72
CA TYR A 175 -7.49 -19.81 -1.61
C TYR A 175 -8.03 -18.43 -1.97
N LEU A 176 -9.27 -18.14 -1.54
CA LEU A 176 -9.82 -16.80 -1.58
C LEU A 176 -10.05 -16.34 -0.15
N ALA A 177 -9.57 -15.16 0.22
CA ALA A 177 -9.76 -14.61 1.54
C ALA A 177 -10.35 -13.21 1.48
N SER A 178 -11.22 -12.88 2.44
CA SER A 178 -11.72 -11.52 2.60
C SER A 178 -11.91 -11.23 4.09
N SER A 179 -11.11 -10.29 4.61
CA SER A 179 -11.19 -9.84 6.00
C SER A 179 -12.25 -8.74 6.18
N CYS A 180 -12.66 -8.53 7.41
CA CYS A 180 -13.69 -7.55 7.75
C CYS A 180 -13.20 -6.47 8.73
N THR A 181 -11.90 -6.31 8.91
CA THR A 181 -11.30 -5.39 9.90
C THR A 181 -9.98 -4.78 9.43
N GLU A 182 -9.74 -4.72 8.11
CA GLU A 182 -8.51 -4.16 7.55
C GLU A 182 -8.37 -2.68 7.89
N GLU A 183 -9.42 -1.89 7.69
CA GLU A 183 -9.44 -0.44 7.72
C GLU A 183 -8.98 0.19 9.07
N TRP A 184 -9.04 -0.58 10.11
CA TRP A 184 -8.52 -0.16 11.42
C TRP A 184 -7.40 -1.08 11.96
N GLY A 185 -6.90 -2.03 11.15
CA GLY A 185 -5.82 -2.95 11.51
C GLY A 185 -6.25 -3.95 12.59
N GLY A 186 -7.45 -4.52 12.43
CA GLY A 186 -8.03 -5.48 13.37
C GLY A 186 -7.48 -6.89 13.23
N ASP A 187 -8.17 -7.85 13.80
CA ASP A 187 -7.72 -9.25 13.92
C ASP A 187 -8.29 -10.18 12.84
N GLY A 188 -8.96 -9.63 11.82
CA GLY A 188 -9.59 -10.41 10.75
C GLY A 188 -8.58 -11.26 9.98
N ALA A 189 -7.61 -10.64 9.33
CA ALA A 189 -6.55 -11.36 8.63
C ALA A 189 -5.69 -12.25 9.55
N PRO A 190 -5.28 -11.83 10.76
CA PRO A 190 -4.68 -12.72 11.76
C PRO A 190 -5.46 -14.01 12.03
N LYS A 191 -6.78 -13.95 12.12
CA LYS A 191 -7.63 -15.13 12.33
C LYS A 191 -7.63 -16.07 11.13
N ILE A 192 -7.67 -15.51 9.90
CA ILE A 192 -7.54 -16.31 8.66
C ILE A 192 -6.17 -17.01 8.62
N VAL A 193 -5.10 -16.28 8.92
CA VAL A 193 -3.72 -16.84 8.98
C VAL A 193 -3.62 -17.95 10.01
N ALA A 194 -4.20 -17.76 11.21
CA ALA A 194 -4.22 -18.78 12.24
C ALA A 194 -4.93 -20.08 11.78
N GLU A 195 -6.02 -19.95 11.03
CA GLU A 195 -6.73 -21.09 10.45
C GLU A 195 -5.89 -21.81 9.38
N LEU A 196 -5.22 -21.04 8.48
CA LEU A 196 -4.31 -21.63 7.49
C LEU A 196 -3.13 -22.35 8.16
N GLN A 197 -2.54 -21.76 9.21
CA GLN A 197 -1.49 -22.39 10.02
C GLN A 197 -1.99 -23.69 10.69
N ARG A 198 -3.21 -23.68 11.25
CA ARG A 198 -3.84 -24.87 11.86
C ARG A 198 -4.01 -26.01 10.84
N ARG A 199 -4.25 -25.65 9.55
CA ARG A 199 -4.32 -26.62 8.43
C ARG A 199 -2.92 -27.02 7.91
N GLY A 200 -1.84 -26.40 8.39
CA GLY A 200 -0.47 -26.65 7.92
C GLY A 200 -0.21 -26.11 6.51
N ILE A 201 -0.89 -25.04 6.10
CA ILE A 201 -0.77 -24.47 4.77
C ILE A 201 0.39 -23.47 4.75
N GLU A 202 1.31 -23.67 3.80
CA GLU A 202 2.32 -22.69 3.38
C GLU A 202 1.99 -22.22 1.98
N LEU A 203 1.89 -20.91 1.79
CA LEU A 203 1.51 -20.29 0.53
C LEU A 203 2.74 -19.94 -0.31
N PHE A 204 2.65 -20.18 -1.62
CA PHE A 204 3.64 -19.72 -2.58
C PHE A 204 3.50 -18.22 -2.87
N LEU A 205 2.26 -17.75 -3.02
CA LEU A 205 1.92 -16.37 -3.34
C LEU A 205 0.67 -15.93 -2.55
N VAL A 206 0.73 -14.76 -1.95
CA VAL A 206 -0.43 -13.96 -1.55
C VAL A 206 -0.50 -12.77 -2.50
N CYS A 207 -1.64 -12.57 -3.15
CA CYS A 207 -1.94 -11.41 -3.96
C CYS A 207 -3.05 -10.60 -3.28
N ASP A 208 -2.68 -9.46 -2.74
CA ASP A 208 -3.55 -8.53 -2.01
C ASP A 208 -3.66 -7.20 -2.77
N GLU A 209 -4.46 -6.29 -2.27
CA GLU A 209 -4.59 -4.91 -2.72
C GLU A 209 -3.34 -4.06 -2.39
N GLY A 210 -3.33 -2.76 -2.66
CA GLY A 210 -2.32 -1.77 -2.25
C GLY A 210 -1.34 -1.34 -3.34
N GLY A 211 -1.12 -2.15 -4.39
CA GLY A 211 -0.60 -1.75 -5.69
C GLY A 211 -1.72 -1.77 -6.71
N ALA A 212 -1.56 -1.09 -7.86
CA ALA A 212 -2.61 -1.02 -8.89
C ALA A 212 -2.04 -0.56 -10.25
N ILE A 213 -2.92 -0.44 -11.24
CA ILE A 213 -2.60 0.26 -12.49
C ILE A 213 -2.79 1.76 -12.23
N ILE A 214 -1.68 2.49 -12.09
CA ILE A 214 -1.69 3.91 -11.74
C ILE A 214 -1.48 4.77 -12.98
N THR A 215 -2.38 5.74 -13.18
CA THR A 215 -2.22 6.76 -14.22
C THR A 215 -1.20 7.81 -13.74
N GLU A 216 -0.14 8.01 -14.53
CA GLU A 216 0.93 8.98 -14.27
C GLU A 216 1.57 8.83 -12.87
N PRO A 217 2.17 7.66 -12.53
CA PRO A 217 2.64 7.35 -11.18
C PRO A 217 3.71 8.32 -10.65
N ILE A 218 4.42 8.98 -11.53
CA ILE A 218 5.43 10.01 -11.22
C ILE A 218 5.27 11.16 -12.21
N GLY A 219 5.26 12.40 -11.72
CA GLY A 219 5.14 13.58 -12.58
C GLY A 219 6.17 13.58 -13.70
N GLY A 220 5.70 13.73 -14.95
CA GLY A 220 6.52 13.68 -16.17
C GLY A 220 6.71 12.30 -16.78
N ILE A 221 6.08 11.26 -16.22
CA ILE A 221 5.90 9.93 -16.82
C ILE A 221 4.41 9.79 -17.14
N HIS A 222 4.06 9.65 -18.42
CA HIS A 222 2.69 9.67 -18.90
C HIS A 222 2.18 8.28 -19.26
N GLY A 223 0.90 8.03 -19.02
CA GLY A 223 0.20 6.78 -19.28
C GLY A 223 -0.01 5.93 -18.03
N ASN A 224 -0.47 4.72 -18.21
CA ASN A 224 -0.80 3.76 -17.16
C ASN A 224 0.37 2.83 -16.88
N PHE A 225 0.61 2.50 -15.60
CA PHE A 225 1.68 1.63 -15.15
C PHE A 225 1.17 0.69 -14.07
N ALA A 226 1.45 -0.59 -14.17
CA ALA A 226 1.22 -1.55 -13.11
C ALA A 226 2.28 -1.36 -12.01
N MET A 227 1.88 -0.74 -10.91
CA MET A 227 2.72 -0.52 -9.74
C MET A 227 2.52 -1.68 -8.77
N VAL A 228 3.47 -2.62 -8.75
CA VAL A 228 3.39 -3.87 -7.98
C VAL A 228 4.06 -3.69 -6.63
N GLY A 229 3.27 -3.69 -5.56
CA GLY A 229 3.77 -3.52 -4.19
C GLY A 229 4.57 -4.72 -3.70
N VAL A 230 5.83 -4.49 -3.31
CA VAL A 230 6.76 -5.57 -2.92
C VAL A 230 7.06 -5.61 -1.43
N PHE A 231 6.75 -4.57 -0.68
CA PHE A 231 6.74 -4.56 0.78
C PHE A 231 5.95 -3.35 1.32
N GLU A 232 5.63 -3.41 2.59
CA GLU A 232 4.97 -2.35 3.35
C GLU A 232 5.87 -1.80 4.44
N LYS A 233 5.70 -0.51 4.73
CA LYS A 233 6.34 0.12 5.89
C LYS A 233 5.67 -0.37 7.18
N GLY A 234 6.47 -0.63 8.20
CA GLY A 234 5.95 -0.86 9.54
C GLY A 234 5.25 0.36 10.13
N LYS A 235 4.51 0.16 11.21
CA LYS A 235 3.72 1.21 11.90
C LYS A 235 4.00 1.19 13.39
N ALA A 236 4.04 2.36 14.02
CA ALA A 236 3.87 2.47 15.46
C ALA A 236 3.09 3.73 15.84
N ASP A 237 2.32 3.61 16.93
CA ASP A 237 1.71 4.71 17.63
C ASP A 237 2.47 4.96 18.93
N VAL A 238 3.02 6.17 19.10
CA VAL A 238 3.93 6.50 20.17
C VAL A 238 3.45 7.75 20.90
N LYS A 239 3.40 7.69 22.22
CA LYS A 239 3.04 8.81 23.09
C LYS A 239 4.27 9.35 23.80
N PHE A 240 4.46 10.66 23.75
CA PHE A 240 5.54 11.37 24.42
C PHE A 240 4.94 12.27 25.50
N THR A 241 5.28 12.02 26.77
CA THR A 241 4.68 12.70 27.91
C THR A 241 5.70 13.57 28.64
N ALA A 242 5.34 14.80 28.90
CA ALA A 242 6.07 15.74 29.74
C ALA A 242 5.35 15.93 31.09
N ARG A 243 6.07 15.82 32.20
CA ARG A 243 5.53 16.03 33.56
C ARG A 243 6.13 17.24 34.23
N SER A 244 5.35 17.88 35.13
CA SER A 244 5.78 18.98 35.99
C SER A 244 4.98 18.96 37.31
N ASN A 245 5.30 19.86 38.22
CA ASN A 245 4.50 20.05 39.42
C ASN A 245 3.21 20.87 39.19
N GLY A 246 2.97 21.31 37.95
CA GLY A 246 1.88 22.24 37.65
C GLY A 246 2.12 23.63 38.23
N GLY A 247 1.05 24.40 38.37
CA GLY A 247 1.10 25.73 39.00
C GLY A 247 0.13 26.73 38.37
N HIS A 248 0.11 27.95 38.93
CA HIS A 248 -0.70 29.04 38.43
C HIS A 248 -0.02 29.71 37.20
N ALA A 249 -0.76 29.94 36.12
CA ALA A 249 -0.21 30.44 34.86
C ALA A 249 0.35 31.87 34.95
N SER A 250 0.00 32.65 36.01
CA SER A 250 0.53 34.02 36.21
C SER A 250 2.01 34.05 36.64
N ALA A 251 2.58 32.92 37.08
CA ALA A 251 3.98 32.82 37.51
C ALA A 251 4.63 31.57 36.87
N PRO A 252 4.80 31.52 35.56
CA PRO A 252 5.27 30.34 34.84
C PRO A 252 6.77 30.12 35.05
N SER A 253 7.18 28.89 35.34
CA SER A 253 8.57 28.44 35.27
C SER A 253 9.02 28.25 33.82
N LYS A 254 10.34 28.27 33.61
CA LYS A 254 10.89 27.87 32.30
C LYS A 254 10.76 26.34 32.11
N GLY A 255 10.59 25.89 30.86
CA GLY A 255 10.55 24.48 30.52
C GLY A 255 9.25 23.79 30.98
N THR A 256 8.12 24.48 30.85
CA THR A 256 6.79 23.88 31.08
C THR A 256 6.58 22.65 30.17
N PRO A 257 5.70 21.72 30.53
CA PRO A 257 5.43 20.52 29.70
C PRO A 257 5.17 20.84 28.23
N ILE A 258 4.29 21.79 27.94
CA ILE A 258 3.98 22.21 26.56
C ILE A 258 5.22 22.78 25.85
N ALA A 259 6.03 23.60 26.53
CA ALA A 259 7.23 24.16 25.92
C ALA A 259 8.26 23.11 25.56
N ARG A 260 8.45 22.06 26.38
CA ARG A 260 9.34 20.94 26.10
C ARG A 260 8.85 20.09 24.96
N LEU A 261 7.55 19.79 24.92
CA LEU A 261 6.92 19.06 23.81
C LEU A 261 7.02 19.82 22.50
N SER A 262 6.74 21.13 22.50
CA SER A 262 6.86 21.98 21.31
C SER A 262 8.30 22.02 20.77
N ALA A 263 9.30 22.10 21.65
CA ALA A 263 10.70 22.08 21.27
C ALA A 263 11.11 20.72 20.67
N PHE A 264 10.65 19.62 21.25
CA PHE A 264 10.85 18.27 20.73
C PHE A 264 10.21 18.09 19.34
N VAL A 265 8.93 18.45 19.18
CA VAL A 265 8.22 18.39 17.90
C VAL A 265 8.97 19.20 16.84
N ASN A 266 9.34 20.45 17.17
CA ASN A 266 10.09 21.30 16.23
C ASN A 266 11.45 20.72 15.85
N GLU A 267 12.21 20.10 16.78
CA GLU A 267 13.49 19.43 16.43
C GLU A 267 13.26 18.30 15.43
N VAL A 268 12.27 17.42 15.70
CA VAL A 268 12.00 16.24 14.86
C VAL A 268 11.47 16.63 13.47
N GLU A 269 10.58 17.63 13.39
CA GLU A 269 10.00 18.13 12.14
C GLU A 269 11.05 18.81 11.26
N THR A 270 11.90 19.65 11.85
CA THR A 270 12.92 20.41 11.11
C THR A 270 14.18 19.60 10.84
N HIS A 271 14.54 18.69 11.74
CA HIS A 271 15.76 17.88 11.68
C HIS A 271 15.44 16.40 11.92
N SER A 272 14.77 15.77 10.94
CA SER A 272 14.43 14.36 11.05
C SER A 272 15.63 13.51 11.49
N PRO A 273 15.54 12.74 12.58
CA PRO A 273 16.66 11.93 13.08
C PRO A 273 16.90 10.66 12.27
N PHE A 274 16.03 10.36 11.29
CA PHE A 274 16.06 9.12 10.52
C PHE A 274 16.91 9.25 9.24
N ARG A 275 17.66 8.17 8.96
CA ARG A 275 18.58 8.11 7.81
C ARG A 275 17.83 7.94 6.50
N LYS A 276 18.28 8.64 5.46
CA LYS A 276 17.80 8.44 4.09
C LYS A 276 18.64 7.37 3.39
N LYS A 277 18.00 6.35 2.84
CA LYS A 277 18.64 5.33 1.99
C LYS A 277 17.77 5.05 0.78
N LEU A 278 18.38 4.95 -0.38
CA LEU A 278 17.71 4.47 -1.58
C LEU A 278 17.79 2.94 -1.55
N LEU A 279 16.64 2.29 -1.38
CA LEU A 279 16.55 0.84 -1.33
C LEU A 279 16.66 0.24 -2.75
N PRO A 280 17.06 -1.04 -2.89
CA PRO A 280 17.10 -1.73 -4.17
C PRO A 280 15.77 -1.66 -4.93
N GLU A 281 14.65 -1.86 -4.24
CA GLU A 281 13.28 -1.84 -4.80
C GLU A 281 12.92 -0.45 -5.35
N VAL A 282 13.27 0.62 -4.62
CA VAL A 282 13.10 2.00 -5.10
C VAL A 282 14.01 2.29 -6.29
N SER A 283 15.22 1.75 -6.28
CA SER A 283 16.16 1.88 -7.41
C SER A 283 15.66 1.15 -8.65
N ALA A 284 15.10 -0.06 -8.48
CA ALA A 284 14.48 -0.83 -9.55
C ALA A 284 13.27 -0.08 -10.14
N MET A 285 12.38 0.46 -9.29
CA MET A 285 11.24 1.28 -9.72
C MET A 285 11.69 2.41 -10.66
N PHE A 286 12.70 3.19 -10.29
CA PHE A 286 13.20 4.25 -11.14
C PHE A 286 13.82 3.73 -12.45
N THR A 287 14.54 2.63 -12.38
CA THR A 287 15.19 2.03 -13.57
C THR A 287 14.16 1.51 -14.56
N GLU A 288 13.09 0.85 -14.08
CA GLU A 288 11.99 0.35 -14.95
C GLU A 288 11.17 1.49 -15.56
N LEU A 289 11.00 2.60 -14.84
CA LEU A 289 10.29 3.77 -15.34
C LEU A 289 11.16 4.68 -16.26
N ALA A 290 12.49 4.55 -16.22
CA ALA A 290 13.42 5.40 -16.99
C ALA A 290 13.14 5.43 -18.50
N PRO A 291 12.83 4.31 -19.20
CA PRO A 291 12.54 4.32 -20.64
C PRO A 291 11.35 5.18 -21.04
N TYR A 292 10.42 5.43 -20.12
CA TYR A 292 9.17 6.18 -20.32
C TYR A 292 9.29 7.66 -19.97
N ALA A 293 10.45 8.06 -19.41
CA ALA A 293 10.70 9.42 -18.97
C ALA A 293 11.34 10.28 -20.09
N ARG A 294 11.16 11.61 -20.00
CA ARG A 294 11.88 12.57 -20.83
C ARG A 294 13.38 12.54 -20.52
N PHE A 295 14.22 12.95 -21.47
CA PHE A 295 15.68 12.78 -21.41
C PHE A 295 16.32 13.14 -20.05
N GLY A 296 15.97 14.25 -19.43
CA GLY A 296 16.55 14.65 -18.13
C GLY A 296 16.24 13.68 -16.99
N MET A 297 14.97 13.24 -16.88
CA MET A 297 14.55 12.22 -15.91
C MET A 297 15.12 10.85 -16.27
N LYS A 298 15.10 10.48 -17.56
CA LYS A 298 15.68 9.26 -18.08
C LYS A 298 17.17 9.14 -17.75
N LEU A 299 17.91 10.26 -17.83
CA LEU A 299 19.31 10.31 -17.44
C LEU A 299 19.50 9.99 -15.95
N VAL A 300 18.68 10.57 -15.09
CA VAL A 300 18.76 10.37 -13.64
C VAL A 300 18.27 8.98 -13.25
N PHE A 301 17.10 8.56 -13.72
CA PHE A 301 16.46 7.29 -13.36
C PHE A 301 17.18 6.08 -13.97
N GLY A 302 17.66 6.18 -15.19
CA GLY A 302 18.44 5.12 -15.83
C GLY A 302 19.88 4.98 -15.32
N ASN A 303 20.35 5.94 -14.49
CA ASN A 303 21.68 5.90 -13.91
C ASN A 303 21.65 6.16 -12.38
N VAL A 304 20.75 5.45 -11.69
CA VAL A 304 20.61 5.53 -10.22
C VAL A 304 21.95 5.24 -9.50
N TRP A 305 22.80 4.39 -10.06
CA TRP A 305 24.14 4.11 -9.55
C TRP A 305 25.00 5.37 -9.41
N LEU A 306 24.85 6.37 -10.27
CA LEU A 306 25.56 7.66 -10.25
C LEU A 306 24.75 8.74 -9.52
N PHE A 307 23.47 8.85 -9.83
CA PHE A 307 22.59 9.93 -9.34
C PHE A 307 21.85 9.60 -8.06
N GLY A 308 22.03 8.40 -7.47
CA GLY A 308 21.40 8.02 -6.21
C GLY A 308 21.57 9.04 -5.07
N PRO A 309 22.76 9.63 -4.84
CA PRO A 309 22.94 10.71 -3.86
C PRO A 309 22.09 11.94 -4.13
N VAL A 310 21.94 12.32 -5.42
CA VAL A 310 21.10 13.45 -5.85
C VAL A 310 19.63 13.13 -5.62
N LEU A 311 19.18 11.94 -6.03
CA LEU A 311 17.80 11.47 -5.80
C LEU A 311 17.44 11.52 -4.32
N LYS A 312 18.29 11.00 -3.43
CA LYS A 312 18.08 11.07 -1.97
C LYS A 312 17.94 12.50 -1.44
N ALA A 313 18.62 13.45 -2.04
CA ALA A 313 18.55 14.84 -1.63
C ALA A 313 17.26 15.52 -2.13
N VAL A 314 16.87 15.25 -3.38
CA VAL A 314 15.80 15.96 -4.11
C VAL A 314 14.42 15.37 -3.88
N MET A 315 14.29 14.04 -3.74
CA MET A 315 12.99 13.37 -3.60
C MET A 315 12.09 13.97 -2.50
N PRO A 316 12.58 14.26 -1.28
CA PRO A 316 11.73 14.87 -0.26
C PRO A 316 11.23 16.29 -0.58
N ALA A 317 11.91 16.98 -1.48
CA ALA A 317 11.48 18.30 -1.95
C ALA A 317 10.45 18.21 -3.10
N ILE A 318 10.39 17.09 -3.81
CA ILE A 318 9.42 16.83 -4.88
C ILE A 318 8.05 16.53 -4.28
N SER A 319 7.99 15.57 -3.34
CA SER A 319 6.75 15.25 -2.62
C SER A 319 7.06 14.57 -1.28
N ALA A 320 6.12 14.68 -0.34
CA ALA A 320 6.18 13.97 0.93
C ALA A 320 6.24 12.45 0.74
N GLN A 321 5.47 11.92 -0.20
CA GLN A 321 5.42 10.50 -0.53
C GLN A 321 6.76 9.98 -1.06
N ALA A 322 7.39 10.72 -1.99
CA ALA A 322 8.73 10.39 -2.47
C ALA A 322 9.77 10.39 -1.34
N GLY A 323 9.68 11.36 -0.43
CA GLY A 323 10.51 11.42 0.78
C GLY A 323 10.27 10.23 1.71
N ALA A 324 9.03 9.78 1.85
CA ALA A 324 8.65 8.65 2.70
C ALA A 324 9.22 7.30 2.22
N MET A 325 9.49 7.14 0.93
CA MET A 325 10.14 5.94 0.38
C MET A 325 11.64 5.83 0.74
N LEU A 326 12.24 6.87 1.32
CA LEU A 326 13.67 6.90 1.61
C LEU A 326 14.02 6.70 3.09
N LYS A 327 13.08 6.90 4.00
CA LYS A 327 13.35 6.89 5.45
C LYS A 327 12.14 6.49 6.28
N THR A 328 12.37 6.11 7.51
CA THR A 328 11.32 6.09 8.54
C THR A 328 10.73 7.49 8.68
N THR A 329 9.41 7.56 8.74
CA THR A 329 8.68 8.82 8.92
C THR A 329 8.00 8.86 10.29
N ILE A 330 7.73 10.05 10.78
CA ILE A 330 6.97 10.32 11.99
C ILE A 330 6.07 11.52 11.74
N ALA A 331 4.81 11.43 12.14
CA ALA A 331 3.84 12.51 12.09
C ALA A 331 3.19 12.68 13.45
N PHE A 332 3.18 13.89 13.98
CA PHE A 332 2.52 14.21 15.25
C PHE A 332 1.06 14.54 14.99
N THR A 333 0.15 13.73 15.53
CA THR A 333 -1.28 13.76 15.19
C THR A 333 -2.19 14.05 16.37
N VAL A 334 -1.70 13.88 17.61
CA VAL A 334 -2.46 14.08 18.83
C VAL A 334 -1.69 14.98 19.77
N GLN A 335 -2.38 15.92 20.45
CA GLN A 335 -1.77 16.76 21.48
C GLN A 335 -2.77 17.05 22.59
N LYS A 336 -2.30 16.99 23.86
CA LYS A 336 -3.08 17.40 25.03
C LYS A 336 -2.22 18.18 26.00
N GLY A 337 -2.78 19.28 26.54
CA GLY A 337 -2.19 20.11 27.59
C GLY A 337 -3.16 20.26 28.79
N SER A 338 -3.23 21.47 29.36
CA SER A 338 -4.21 21.79 30.40
C SER A 338 -5.59 22.03 29.80
N ASP A 339 -6.64 21.68 30.56
CA ASP A 339 -8.02 21.98 30.20
C ASP A 339 -8.43 23.43 30.58
N ALA A 340 -7.56 24.17 31.33
CA ALA A 340 -7.82 25.53 31.77
C ALA A 340 -6.64 26.47 31.47
N TYR A 341 -6.93 27.68 30.96
CA TYR A 341 -5.93 28.67 30.56
C TYR A 341 -5.06 29.19 31.73
N ASN A 342 -5.59 29.22 32.95
CA ASN A 342 -4.90 29.72 34.14
C ASN A 342 -4.11 28.65 34.90
N VAL A 343 -4.01 27.43 34.40
CA VAL A 343 -3.36 26.28 35.05
C VAL A 343 -2.22 25.76 34.18
N LEU A 344 -1.00 25.67 34.74
CA LEU A 344 0.11 24.95 34.11
C LEU A 344 -0.14 23.45 34.27
N PRO A 345 -0.08 22.65 33.19
CA PRO A 345 -0.38 21.23 33.25
C PRO A 345 0.67 20.47 34.09
N GLN A 346 0.22 19.56 34.95
CA GLN A 346 1.12 18.59 35.60
C GLN A 346 1.59 17.53 34.61
N GLU A 347 0.74 17.23 33.63
CA GLU A 347 1.03 16.32 32.50
C GLU A 347 0.55 16.94 31.21
N ALA A 348 1.37 16.86 30.18
CA ALA A 348 1.00 17.13 28.79
C ALA A 348 1.63 16.06 27.90
N TYR A 349 1.01 15.75 26.77
CA TYR A 349 1.57 14.79 25.84
C TYR A 349 1.33 15.16 24.37
N VAL A 350 2.17 14.58 23.51
CA VAL A 350 1.92 14.49 22.06
C VAL A 350 1.95 13.03 21.64
N GLY A 351 1.04 12.66 20.74
CA GLY A 351 0.98 11.37 20.08
C GLY A 351 1.50 11.48 18.66
N ALA A 352 2.25 10.47 18.21
CA ALA A 352 2.80 10.41 16.88
C ALA A 352 2.57 9.04 16.26
N ASN A 353 2.30 9.03 14.94
CA ASN A 353 2.32 7.85 14.11
C ASN A 353 3.67 7.76 13.40
N MET A 354 4.33 6.61 13.51
CA MET A 354 5.60 6.31 12.84
C MET A 354 5.40 5.28 11.75
N ARG A 355 6.21 5.36 10.67
CA ARG A 355 6.24 4.36 9.60
C ARG A 355 7.67 3.92 9.33
N PHE A 356 7.97 2.66 9.64
CA PHE A 356 9.32 2.08 9.56
C PHE A 356 9.65 1.58 8.16
N ILE A 357 10.95 1.54 7.83
CA ILE A 357 11.45 1.10 6.53
C ILE A 357 12.61 0.09 6.72
N PRO A 358 12.85 -0.88 5.82
CA PRO A 358 13.78 -1.99 6.02
C PRO A 358 15.20 -1.65 6.52
N HIS A 359 15.77 -0.52 6.09
CA HIS A 359 17.12 -0.15 6.52
C HIS A 359 17.19 0.54 7.90
N GLN A 360 16.04 0.80 8.50
CA GLN A 360 15.90 1.40 9.82
C GLN A 360 14.51 1.03 10.39
N GLY A 361 14.39 -0.25 10.78
CA GLY A 361 13.14 -0.84 11.26
C GLY A 361 12.69 -0.34 12.63
N GLU A 362 11.70 -1.00 13.18
CA GLU A 362 11.02 -0.65 14.42
C GLU A 362 12.00 -0.37 15.56
N LYS A 363 12.78 -1.38 15.95
CA LYS A 363 13.67 -1.32 17.11
C LYS A 363 14.63 -0.13 17.06
N GLU A 364 15.35 0.01 15.92
CA GLU A 364 16.33 1.10 15.75
C GLU A 364 15.63 2.47 15.75
N SER A 365 14.50 2.58 15.05
CA SER A 365 13.76 3.84 14.95
C SER A 365 13.18 4.29 16.29
N LEU A 366 12.63 3.36 17.07
CA LEU A 366 12.13 3.63 18.41
C LEU A 366 13.25 4.04 19.39
N GLU A 367 14.41 3.39 19.32
CA GLU A 367 15.58 3.80 20.13
C GLU A 367 16.06 5.21 19.79
N ILE A 368 16.10 5.56 18.51
CA ILE A 368 16.48 6.90 18.05
C ILE A 368 15.52 7.96 18.59
N ILE A 369 14.21 7.77 18.41
CA ILE A 369 13.24 8.79 18.81
C ILE A 369 13.15 8.91 20.33
N LYS A 370 13.26 7.81 21.08
CA LYS A 370 13.38 7.81 22.55
C LYS A 370 14.59 8.63 23.03
N LYS A 371 15.73 8.50 22.35
CA LYS A 371 16.93 9.28 22.66
C LYS A 371 16.72 10.78 22.40
N VAL A 372 16.03 11.15 21.33
CA VAL A 372 15.69 12.56 21.06
C VAL A 372 14.72 13.09 22.10
N ALA A 373 13.65 12.37 22.41
CA ALA A 373 12.67 12.71 23.46
C ALA A 373 13.33 12.90 24.84
N GLY A 374 14.29 12.04 25.17
CA GLY A 374 15.05 12.11 26.42
C GLY A 374 15.82 13.41 26.62
N LYS A 375 16.28 14.10 25.55
CA LYS A 375 16.92 15.43 25.65
C LYS A 375 15.98 16.49 26.23
N TYR A 376 14.68 16.30 26.05
CA TYR A 376 13.62 17.21 26.54
C TYR A 376 12.97 16.71 27.82
N GLY A 377 13.50 15.63 28.42
CA GLY A 377 12.94 15.03 29.62
C GLY A 377 11.53 14.47 29.41
N LEU A 378 11.26 13.91 28.24
CA LEU A 378 9.98 13.29 27.92
C LEU A 378 10.03 11.79 28.19
N GLU A 379 8.95 11.26 28.76
CA GLU A 379 8.66 9.83 28.82
C GLU A 379 8.14 9.37 27.47
N THR A 380 8.55 8.19 27.00
CA THR A 380 8.10 7.62 25.73
C THR A 380 7.41 6.31 25.98
N GLU A 381 6.16 6.21 25.55
CA GLU A 381 5.32 5.01 25.60
C GLU A 381 4.98 4.58 24.17
N VAL A 382 5.24 3.32 23.84
CA VAL A 382 4.83 2.69 22.57
C VAL A 382 3.48 2.04 22.81
N LEU A 383 2.44 2.55 22.17
CA LEU A 383 1.07 2.06 22.33
C LEU A 383 0.82 0.83 21.47
N HIS A 384 1.35 0.87 20.26
CA HIS A 384 1.29 -0.20 19.28
C HIS A 384 2.50 -0.13 18.36
N ALA A 385 3.04 -1.27 17.94
CA ALA A 385 4.10 -1.32 16.92
C ALA A 385 4.08 -2.63 16.16
N ASN A 386 4.26 -2.54 14.85
CA ASN A 386 4.54 -3.63 13.92
C ASN A 386 5.72 -3.22 13.04
N ASP A 387 6.69 -4.10 12.84
CA ASP A 387 7.81 -3.80 11.95
C ASP A 387 7.38 -3.84 10.47
N TYR A 388 8.27 -3.42 9.57
CA TYR A 388 8.06 -3.51 8.12
C TYR A 388 7.93 -4.97 7.65
N THR A 389 7.24 -5.19 6.53
CA THR A 389 7.24 -6.52 5.91
C THR A 389 8.54 -6.75 5.13
N PRO A 390 9.11 -7.98 5.16
CA PRO A 390 10.27 -8.31 4.33
C PRO A 390 9.95 -8.04 2.85
N PRO A 391 10.87 -7.38 2.11
CA PRO A 391 10.69 -7.19 0.68
C PRO A 391 10.61 -8.53 -0.07
N VAL A 392 9.65 -8.63 -1.00
CA VAL A 392 9.56 -9.75 -1.94
C VAL A 392 10.76 -9.67 -2.90
N ASP A 393 11.34 -10.82 -3.22
CA ASP A 393 12.40 -10.90 -4.23
C ASP A 393 11.84 -10.57 -5.62
N ILE A 394 12.16 -9.38 -6.14
CA ILE A 394 11.74 -8.91 -7.47
C ILE A 394 12.35 -9.71 -8.64
N HIS A 395 13.30 -10.58 -8.37
CA HIS A 395 13.88 -11.52 -9.34
C HIS A 395 13.40 -12.96 -9.07
N GLY A 396 12.52 -13.14 -8.09
CA GLY A 396 11.96 -14.42 -7.70
C GLY A 396 10.82 -14.87 -8.60
N GLU A 397 10.54 -16.17 -8.57
CA GLU A 397 9.51 -16.82 -9.39
C GLU A 397 8.12 -16.21 -9.21
N ALA A 398 7.72 -15.90 -7.97
CA ALA A 398 6.39 -15.34 -7.70
C ALA A 398 6.21 -13.93 -8.26
N PHE A 399 7.23 -13.08 -8.20
CA PHE A 399 7.18 -11.76 -8.80
C PHE A 399 7.10 -11.83 -10.32
N HIS A 400 7.94 -12.67 -10.94
CA HIS A 400 7.90 -12.89 -12.39
C HIS A 400 6.57 -13.47 -12.86
N LEU A 401 5.94 -14.36 -12.08
CA LEU A 401 4.59 -14.86 -12.38
C LEU A 401 3.57 -13.72 -12.49
N VAL A 402 3.59 -12.79 -11.51
CA VAL A 402 2.68 -11.64 -11.52
C VAL A 402 3.00 -10.69 -12.68
N GLU A 403 4.27 -10.38 -12.93
CA GLU A 403 4.70 -9.55 -14.07
C GLU A 403 4.26 -10.15 -15.41
N GLN A 404 4.47 -11.45 -15.60
CA GLN A 404 4.05 -12.14 -16.83
C GLN A 404 2.53 -12.12 -16.97
N THR A 405 1.79 -12.37 -15.87
CA THR A 405 0.33 -12.29 -15.87
C THR A 405 -0.17 -10.88 -16.24
N ILE A 406 0.50 -9.83 -15.74
CA ILE A 406 0.21 -8.44 -16.13
C ILE A 406 0.44 -8.25 -17.62
N ALA A 407 1.59 -8.68 -18.16
CA ALA A 407 1.94 -8.51 -19.56
C ALA A 407 0.97 -9.24 -20.50
N ASP A 408 0.56 -10.45 -20.11
CA ASP A 408 -0.38 -11.27 -20.90
C ASP A 408 -1.82 -10.74 -20.85
N THR A 409 -2.20 -10.11 -19.73
CA THR A 409 -3.56 -9.59 -19.52
C THR A 409 -3.73 -8.19 -20.12
N PHE A 410 -2.71 -7.35 -20.01
CA PHE A 410 -2.76 -5.92 -20.33
C PHE A 410 -1.67 -5.55 -21.33
N PRO A 411 -1.83 -5.89 -22.62
CA PRO A 411 -0.84 -5.57 -23.65
C PRO A 411 -0.51 -4.07 -23.68
N GLY A 412 0.78 -3.75 -23.64
CA GLY A 412 1.26 -2.36 -23.65
C GLY A 412 1.28 -1.67 -22.26
N LEU A 413 0.90 -2.37 -21.19
CA LEU A 413 1.02 -1.90 -19.81
C LEU A 413 2.40 -2.27 -19.25
N PRO A 414 3.28 -1.31 -18.95
CA PRO A 414 4.52 -1.59 -18.25
C PRO A 414 4.27 -1.85 -16.76
N SER A 415 5.04 -2.78 -16.18
CA SER A 415 5.07 -3.05 -14.75
C SER A 415 6.30 -2.45 -14.08
N SER A 416 6.20 -2.20 -12.79
CA SER A 416 7.30 -1.72 -11.96
C SER A 416 7.09 -2.15 -10.51
N PRO A 417 8.16 -2.60 -9.80
CA PRO A 417 8.04 -2.77 -8.36
C PRO A 417 7.75 -1.42 -7.69
N TYR A 418 6.99 -1.48 -6.60
CA TYR A 418 6.56 -0.30 -5.84
C TYR A 418 6.75 -0.54 -4.34
N VAL A 419 7.07 0.52 -3.62
CA VAL A 419 7.16 0.51 -2.15
C VAL A 419 5.89 1.12 -1.58
N MET A 420 5.10 0.31 -0.93
CA MET A 420 3.88 0.77 -0.28
C MET A 420 4.19 1.53 1.01
N THR A 421 3.68 2.74 1.12
CA THR A 421 3.84 3.58 2.32
C THR A 421 2.74 3.38 3.35
N GLY A 422 1.62 2.78 2.94
CA GLY A 422 0.52 2.27 3.77
C GLY A 422 0.82 0.87 4.30
N ALA A 423 -0.22 0.20 4.76
CA ALA A 423 -0.22 -1.20 5.17
C ALA A 423 -1.50 -1.86 4.65
N THR A 424 -1.46 -3.16 4.42
CA THR A 424 -2.60 -4.00 4.05
C THR A 424 -2.60 -5.26 4.90
N ASP A 425 -3.62 -6.08 4.77
CA ASP A 425 -3.71 -7.37 5.45
C ASP A 425 -2.61 -8.35 5.05
N ALA A 426 -1.98 -8.17 3.88
CA ALA A 426 -0.85 -9.01 3.44
C ALA A 426 0.30 -9.06 4.46
N GLN A 427 0.47 -8.04 5.30
CA GLN A 427 1.49 -8.05 6.35
C GLN A 427 1.37 -9.23 7.31
N PHE A 428 0.16 -9.69 7.58
CA PHE A 428 -0.11 -10.77 8.53
C PHE A 428 0.20 -12.17 7.97
N TYR A 429 0.31 -12.30 6.64
CA TYR A 429 0.58 -13.58 5.98
C TYR A 429 2.08 -13.95 5.93
N GLN A 430 2.99 -13.06 6.35
CA GLN A 430 4.45 -13.30 6.36
C GLN A 430 4.88 -14.62 7.06
N PRO A 431 4.22 -15.09 8.13
CA PRO A 431 4.59 -16.36 8.76
C PRO A 431 4.35 -17.60 7.88
N ILE A 432 3.47 -17.52 6.87
CA ILE A 432 3.07 -18.64 6.00
C ILE A 432 3.31 -18.37 4.51
N CYS A 433 3.79 -17.17 4.15
CA CYS A 433 4.09 -16.80 2.77
C CYS A 433 5.27 -15.81 2.71
N LYS A 434 6.26 -16.11 1.91
CA LYS A 434 7.39 -15.19 1.65
C LYS A 434 7.10 -14.17 0.53
N ASN A 435 6.12 -14.47 -0.32
CA ASN A 435 5.81 -13.70 -1.51
C ASN A 435 4.43 -13.03 -1.37
N CYS A 436 4.32 -12.10 -0.42
CA CYS A 436 3.12 -11.28 -0.29
C CYS A 436 3.22 -10.08 -1.24
N ILE A 437 2.59 -10.17 -2.39
CA ILE A 437 2.55 -9.15 -3.44
C ILE A 437 1.24 -8.37 -3.33
N ARG A 438 1.31 -7.04 -3.55
CA ARG A 438 0.15 -6.15 -3.53
C ARG A 438 -0.10 -5.64 -4.95
N PHE A 439 -1.20 -6.09 -5.54
CA PHE A 439 -1.60 -5.64 -6.86
C PHE A 439 -3.10 -5.86 -7.09
N ALA A 440 -3.86 -4.78 -7.00
CA ALA A 440 -5.24 -4.73 -7.48
C ALA A 440 -5.22 -4.41 -8.99
N PRO A 441 -5.70 -5.29 -9.88
CA PRO A 441 -5.61 -5.10 -11.33
C PRO A 441 -6.64 -4.12 -11.89
N VAL A 442 -6.87 -3.00 -11.19
CA VAL A 442 -7.80 -1.92 -11.56
C VAL A 442 -7.04 -0.62 -11.80
N VAL A 443 -7.67 0.31 -12.53
CA VAL A 443 -7.02 1.58 -12.89
C VAL A 443 -7.40 2.66 -11.91
N TYR A 444 -6.39 3.28 -11.29
CA TYR A 444 -6.55 4.45 -10.44
C TYR A 444 -5.93 5.68 -11.08
N GLY A 445 -6.80 6.58 -11.49
CA GLY A 445 -6.44 7.95 -11.86
C GLY A 445 -6.38 8.87 -10.63
N PRO A 446 -6.05 10.16 -10.83
CA PRO A 446 -5.99 11.14 -9.74
C PRO A 446 -7.31 11.29 -8.97
N GLU A 447 -8.46 11.08 -9.63
CA GLU A 447 -9.78 11.16 -9.00
C GLU A 447 -10.00 9.99 -8.04
N GLN A 448 -9.73 8.74 -8.48
CA GLN A 448 -9.86 7.54 -7.65
C GLN A 448 -8.92 7.62 -6.44
N MET A 449 -7.65 7.98 -6.66
CA MET A 449 -6.66 8.16 -5.59
C MET A 449 -7.06 9.22 -4.55
N LYS A 450 -7.80 10.25 -4.94
CA LYS A 450 -8.32 11.28 -4.04
C LYS A 450 -9.58 10.82 -3.31
N GLY A 451 -10.38 9.95 -3.93
CA GLY A 451 -11.64 9.42 -3.40
C GLY A 451 -11.43 8.39 -2.30
N MET A 452 -10.37 7.59 -2.37
CA MET A 452 -10.02 6.61 -1.33
C MET A 452 -9.93 7.30 0.04
N HIS A 453 -10.66 6.78 1.05
CA HIS A 453 -10.83 7.39 2.38
C HIS A 453 -11.35 8.85 2.34
N GLY A 454 -11.64 9.39 1.14
CA GLY A 454 -12.16 10.74 0.92
C GLY A 454 -13.67 10.75 0.58
N LEU A 455 -14.10 11.84 -0.05
CA LEU A 455 -15.46 12.00 -0.59
C LEU A 455 -15.51 11.54 -2.03
N ASN A 456 -16.70 11.10 -2.46
CA ASN A 456 -17.01 10.79 -3.86
C ASN A 456 -16.12 9.66 -4.43
N GLU A 457 -15.85 8.65 -3.62
CA GLU A 457 -15.12 7.47 -4.05
C GLU A 457 -15.84 6.81 -5.22
N ASN A 458 -15.07 6.38 -6.22
CA ASN A 458 -15.60 5.80 -7.44
C ASN A 458 -14.53 4.95 -8.15
N ILE A 459 -14.98 4.09 -9.06
CA ILE A 459 -14.12 3.34 -9.98
C ILE A 459 -14.68 3.42 -11.40
N GLU A 460 -13.83 3.62 -12.40
CA GLU A 460 -14.24 3.50 -13.80
C GLU A 460 -14.51 2.03 -14.13
N TYR A 461 -15.75 1.70 -14.54
CA TYR A 461 -16.14 0.31 -14.71
C TYR A 461 -15.52 -0.36 -15.94
N ASN A 462 -14.99 0.39 -16.90
CA ASN A 462 -14.31 -0.14 -18.07
C ASN A 462 -13.00 -0.90 -17.74
N CYS A 463 -12.46 -0.76 -16.53
CA CYS A 463 -11.27 -1.52 -16.08
C CYS A 463 -11.64 -2.88 -15.42
N LEU A 464 -12.90 -3.10 -15.05
CA LEU A 464 -13.33 -4.28 -14.29
C LEU A 464 -13.16 -5.60 -15.07
N PRO A 465 -13.50 -5.70 -16.39
CA PRO A 465 -13.26 -6.94 -17.15
C PRO A 465 -11.77 -7.33 -17.21
N GLY A 466 -10.89 -6.33 -17.33
CA GLY A 466 -9.45 -6.55 -17.26
C GLY A 466 -9.01 -7.13 -15.92
N ALA A 467 -9.59 -6.65 -14.83
CA ALA A 467 -9.32 -7.16 -13.49
C ALA A 467 -9.75 -8.63 -13.34
N VAL A 468 -10.94 -8.99 -13.79
CA VAL A 468 -11.42 -10.38 -13.81
C VAL A 468 -10.48 -11.26 -14.63
N ARG A 469 -10.11 -10.82 -15.82
CA ARG A 469 -9.21 -11.54 -16.72
C ARG A 469 -7.82 -11.76 -16.09
N PHE A 470 -7.28 -10.78 -15.37
CA PHE A 470 -6.00 -10.92 -14.64
C PHE A 470 -6.06 -12.07 -13.64
N TYR A 471 -7.09 -12.11 -12.79
CA TYR A 471 -7.22 -13.18 -11.80
C TYR A 471 -7.45 -14.55 -12.47
N LYS A 472 -8.22 -14.63 -13.57
CA LYS A 472 -8.35 -15.88 -14.36
C LYS A 472 -7.00 -16.34 -14.89
N ASN A 473 -6.19 -15.45 -15.44
CA ASN A 473 -4.86 -15.77 -15.99
C ASN A 473 -3.89 -16.19 -14.85
N LEU A 474 -3.90 -15.50 -13.71
CA LEU A 474 -3.09 -15.86 -12.55
C LEU A 474 -3.42 -17.26 -12.00
N ILE A 475 -4.72 -17.61 -11.94
CA ILE A 475 -5.18 -18.94 -11.52
C ILE A 475 -4.80 -20.02 -12.52
N ARG A 476 -4.85 -19.71 -13.82
CA ARG A 476 -4.52 -20.63 -14.93
C ARG A 476 -3.03 -20.90 -15.07
N ALA A 477 -2.19 -19.97 -14.62
CA ALA A 477 -0.75 -20.07 -14.80
C ALA A 477 -0.16 -21.29 -14.10
N GLU A 478 0.71 -22.03 -14.79
CA GLU A 478 1.53 -23.08 -14.20
C GLU A 478 2.66 -22.47 -13.35
N LYS A 479 2.92 -23.06 -12.17
CA LYS A 479 3.83 -22.52 -11.17
C LYS A 479 4.96 -23.46 -10.82
#